data_76f230ee019b41fd0ecc58379e6c1ae4
#
_entry.id   76f230ee019b41fd0ecc58379e6c1ae4
#
_cell.length_a   1.000
_cell.length_b   1.000
_cell.length_c   1.000
_cell.angle_alpha   90.00
_cell.angle_beta   90.00
_cell.angle_gamma   90.00
#
_symmetry.space_group_name_H-M   'P 1'
#
loop_
_entity.id
_entity.type
_entity.pdbx_description
1 polymer ?
#
loop_
_entity_poly.entity_id
_entity_poly.type
_entity_poly.pdbx_seq_one_letter_code
_entity_poly.pdbx_strand_id
1 'polypeptide(L)'
;MSNRLANKIAIITGATSGIGEATARRFIEEGATVVLAGRSEEKGEALAKELGERAVFKRTDIMSEDDIAALVDFTVEKFGRLDCLFNNAGAGDRTTVDSFDEDEFARIMRLLVGAPAFGIKHAARVMKDSGGGSIINNASIAGHRLNQGGYLYSGAKAAVAHMTRLAGADLGQHNIRVNAISPGAVATPIFWG
;
A
#
# COMPACT_ATOMS: atom_id res chain seq x y z
N MET A 1 -14.29 -13.42 17.67
CA MET A 1 -13.47 -12.51 16.80
C MET A 1 -12.60 -11.67 17.71
N SER A 2 -11.33 -11.51 17.41
CA SER A 2 -10.36 -10.90 18.37
C SER A 2 -10.38 -9.37 18.43
N ASN A 3 -11.07 -8.71 17.52
CA ASN A 3 -11.33 -7.25 17.52
C ASN A 3 -10.05 -6.36 17.69
N ARG A 4 -8.91 -6.83 17.16
CA ARG A 4 -7.58 -6.20 17.34
C ARG A 4 -7.45 -4.84 16.69
N LEU A 5 -8.30 -4.53 15.72
CA LEU A 5 -8.31 -3.28 14.98
C LEU A 5 -9.58 -2.45 15.25
N ALA A 6 -10.23 -2.71 16.41
CA ALA A 6 -11.43 -1.95 16.79
C ALA A 6 -11.18 -0.44 16.72
N ASN A 7 -12.08 0.27 16.06
CA ASN A 7 -12.05 1.72 15.88
C ASN A 7 -10.82 2.26 15.12
N LYS A 8 -10.06 1.41 14.42
CA LYS A 8 -8.95 1.85 13.57
C LYS A 8 -9.45 2.21 12.18
N ILE A 9 -8.93 3.31 11.64
CA ILE A 9 -9.18 3.76 10.26
C ILE A 9 -7.95 3.39 9.43
N ALA A 10 -8.16 2.57 8.40
CA ALA A 10 -7.09 2.07 7.55
C ALA A 10 -7.30 2.41 6.07
N ILE A 11 -6.23 2.76 5.37
CA ILE A 11 -6.17 2.82 3.91
C ILE A 11 -5.42 1.58 3.41
N ILE A 12 -5.97 0.93 2.38
CA ILE A 12 -5.30 -0.18 1.68
C ILE A 12 -5.26 0.15 0.19
N THR A 13 -4.07 0.31 -0.38
CA THR A 13 -3.91 0.49 -1.82
C THR A 13 -3.87 -0.86 -2.54
N GLY A 14 -4.43 -0.91 -3.76
CA GLY A 14 -4.59 -2.18 -4.47
C GLY A 14 -5.55 -3.15 -3.76
N ALA A 15 -6.58 -2.59 -3.12
CA ALA A 15 -7.51 -3.35 -2.27
C ALA A 15 -8.51 -4.21 -3.04
N THR A 16 -8.58 -4.11 -4.37
CA THR A 16 -9.61 -4.79 -5.18
C THR A 16 -9.21 -6.19 -5.66
N SER A 17 -8.06 -6.71 -5.22
CA SER A 17 -7.61 -8.06 -5.55
C SER A 17 -6.48 -8.55 -4.64
N GLY A 18 -6.26 -9.87 -4.62
CA GLY A 18 -5.08 -10.52 -4.04
C GLY A 18 -4.83 -10.17 -2.57
N ILE A 19 -3.58 -9.83 -2.23
CA ILE A 19 -3.17 -9.52 -0.85
C ILE A 19 -3.95 -8.33 -0.30
N GLY A 20 -4.20 -7.28 -1.12
CA GLY A 20 -4.93 -6.10 -0.68
C GLY A 20 -6.38 -6.41 -0.29
N GLU A 21 -7.10 -7.17 -1.12
CA GLU A 21 -8.47 -7.61 -0.84
C GLU A 21 -8.54 -8.50 0.41
N ALA A 22 -7.67 -9.52 0.50
CA ALA A 22 -7.61 -10.40 1.66
C ALA A 22 -7.32 -9.63 2.96
N THR A 23 -6.44 -8.61 2.88
CA THR A 23 -6.14 -7.72 4.01
C THR A 23 -7.35 -6.87 4.39
N ALA A 24 -8.06 -6.31 3.40
CA ALA A 24 -9.26 -5.50 3.66
C ALA A 24 -10.33 -6.31 4.38
N ARG A 25 -10.62 -7.51 3.91
CA ARG A 25 -11.55 -8.45 4.57
C ARG A 25 -11.13 -8.72 6.02
N ARG A 26 -9.86 -9.06 6.21
CA ARG A 26 -9.34 -9.36 7.55
C ARG A 26 -9.38 -8.15 8.49
N PHE A 27 -9.05 -6.95 7.99
CA PHE A 27 -9.10 -5.74 8.82
C PHE A 27 -10.51 -5.42 9.29
N ILE A 28 -11.50 -5.59 8.43
CA ILE A 28 -12.93 -5.42 8.79
C ILE A 28 -13.39 -6.45 9.80
N GLU A 29 -13.00 -7.73 9.64
CA GLU A 29 -13.27 -8.79 10.61
C GLU A 29 -12.67 -8.48 11.98
N GLU A 30 -11.53 -7.77 12.04
CA GLU A 30 -10.87 -7.35 13.26
C GLU A 30 -11.36 -5.99 13.79
N GLY A 31 -12.42 -5.42 13.20
CA GLY A 31 -13.10 -4.23 13.69
C GLY A 31 -12.65 -2.89 13.11
N ALA A 32 -11.77 -2.88 12.09
CA ALA A 32 -11.37 -1.64 11.43
C ALA A 32 -12.44 -1.09 10.50
N THR A 33 -12.38 0.22 10.22
CA THR A 33 -12.98 0.83 9.04
C THR A 33 -11.90 0.96 7.97
N VAL A 34 -12.21 0.56 6.73
CA VAL A 34 -11.22 0.47 5.65
C VAL A 34 -11.61 1.32 4.46
N VAL A 35 -10.70 2.19 4.02
CA VAL A 35 -10.75 2.87 2.73
C VAL A 35 -10.03 2.00 1.71
N LEU A 36 -10.80 1.43 0.79
CA LEU A 36 -10.33 0.59 -0.31
C LEU A 36 -9.88 1.50 -1.44
N ALA A 37 -8.59 1.49 -1.80
CA ALA A 37 -8.07 2.30 -2.88
C ALA A 37 -7.64 1.46 -4.08
N GLY A 38 -8.04 1.89 -5.28
CA GLY A 38 -7.74 1.21 -6.52
C GLY A 38 -8.29 1.95 -7.75
N ARG A 39 -7.95 1.49 -8.95
CA ARG A 39 -8.35 2.15 -10.21
C ARG A 39 -9.74 1.76 -10.71
N SER A 40 -10.18 0.52 -10.46
CA SER A 40 -11.45 0.01 -10.95
C SER A 40 -12.58 0.39 -9.99
N GLU A 41 -13.43 1.32 -10.42
CA GLU A 41 -14.63 1.74 -9.66
C GLU A 41 -15.58 0.56 -9.49
N GLU A 42 -15.86 -0.17 -10.57
CA GLU A 42 -16.77 -1.31 -10.54
C GLU A 42 -16.39 -2.35 -9.48
N LYS A 43 -15.11 -2.80 -9.47
CA LYS A 43 -14.62 -3.78 -8.50
C LYS A 43 -14.56 -3.20 -7.09
N GLY A 44 -14.17 -1.94 -6.98
CA GLY A 44 -14.03 -1.29 -5.69
C GLY A 44 -15.36 -1.07 -4.98
N GLU A 45 -16.36 -0.56 -5.69
CA GLU A 45 -17.71 -0.35 -5.17
C GLU A 45 -18.41 -1.69 -4.86
N ALA A 46 -18.24 -2.70 -5.73
CA ALA A 46 -18.76 -4.03 -5.46
C ALA A 46 -18.19 -4.62 -4.17
N LEU A 47 -16.88 -4.51 -3.97
CA LEU A 47 -16.21 -4.99 -2.76
C LEU A 47 -16.62 -4.18 -1.52
N ALA A 48 -16.72 -2.85 -1.63
CA ALA A 48 -17.18 -2.01 -0.52
C ALA A 48 -18.61 -2.38 -0.10
N LYS A 49 -19.50 -2.59 -1.06
CA LYS A 49 -20.88 -3.03 -0.80
C LYS A 49 -20.93 -4.41 -0.11
N GLU A 50 -20.11 -5.34 -0.56
CA GLU A 50 -20.02 -6.69 0.02
C GLU A 50 -19.54 -6.65 1.48
N LEU A 51 -18.52 -5.81 1.75
CA LEU A 51 -17.90 -5.68 3.08
C LEU A 51 -18.73 -4.86 4.08
N GLY A 52 -19.72 -4.10 3.59
CA GLY A 52 -20.69 -3.38 4.41
C GLY A 52 -20.17 -2.02 4.90
N GLU A 53 -20.86 -1.48 5.93
CA GLU A 53 -20.73 -0.08 6.37
C GLU A 53 -19.33 0.36 6.79
N ARG A 54 -18.44 -0.59 7.12
CA ARG A 54 -17.05 -0.30 7.51
C ARG A 54 -16.08 -0.29 6.32
N ALA A 55 -16.56 -0.43 5.10
CA ALA A 55 -15.77 -0.33 3.89
C ALA A 55 -16.24 0.85 3.04
N VAL A 56 -15.31 1.63 2.54
CA VAL A 56 -15.61 2.66 1.54
C VAL A 56 -14.56 2.58 0.44
N PHE A 57 -14.99 2.72 -0.81
CA PHE A 57 -14.09 2.77 -1.94
C PHE A 57 -13.75 4.22 -2.31
N LYS A 58 -12.48 4.45 -2.66
CA LYS A 58 -11.99 5.70 -3.26
C LYS A 58 -11.14 5.36 -4.48
N ARG A 59 -11.62 5.76 -5.67
CA ARG A 59 -10.82 5.65 -6.89
C ARG A 59 -9.50 6.39 -6.69
N THR A 60 -8.40 5.71 -6.97
CA THR A 60 -7.04 6.23 -6.76
C THR A 60 -6.10 5.59 -7.78
N ASP A 61 -5.39 6.40 -8.53
CA ASP A 61 -4.23 5.96 -9.31
C ASP A 61 -2.95 6.26 -8.52
N ILE A 62 -2.29 5.23 -8.04
CA ILE A 62 -1.04 5.39 -7.28
C ILE A 62 0.14 5.91 -8.10
N MET A 63 -0.01 6.01 -9.43
CA MET A 63 0.95 6.68 -10.30
C MET A 63 0.87 8.22 -10.18
N SER A 64 -0.21 8.74 -9.62
CA SER A 64 -0.43 10.16 -9.34
C SER A 64 -0.18 10.45 -7.86
N GLU A 65 0.73 11.37 -7.56
CA GLU A 65 0.93 11.85 -6.19
C GLU A 65 -0.30 12.59 -5.68
N ASP A 66 -0.96 13.36 -6.54
CA ASP A 66 -2.17 14.12 -6.20
C ASP A 66 -3.33 13.18 -5.80
N ASP A 67 -3.47 12.04 -6.49
CA ASP A 67 -4.48 11.03 -6.13
C ASP A 67 -4.18 10.41 -4.76
N ILE A 68 -2.90 10.17 -4.45
CA ILE A 68 -2.47 9.65 -3.15
C ILE A 68 -2.74 10.67 -2.04
N ALA A 69 -2.44 11.95 -2.28
CA ALA A 69 -2.76 13.03 -1.36
C ALA A 69 -4.27 13.11 -1.12
N ALA A 70 -5.06 13.14 -2.20
CA ALA A 70 -6.52 13.20 -2.15
C ALA A 70 -7.15 11.97 -1.44
N LEU A 71 -6.54 10.79 -1.55
CA LEU A 71 -6.95 9.59 -0.82
C LEU A 71 -6.79 9.77 0.71
N VAL A 72 -5.66 10.31 1.13
CA VAL A 72 -5.39 10.57 2.55
C VAL A 72 -6.30 11.67 3.08
N ASP A 73 -6.47 12.77 2.33
CA ASP A 73 -7.34 13.88 2.71
C ASP A 73 -8.81 13.44 2.82
N PHE A 74 -9.32 12.70 1.84
CA PHE A 74 -10.64 12.07 1.89
C PHE A 74 -10.84 11.22 3.14
N THR A 75 -9.82 10.45 3.52
CA THR A 75 -9.91 9.58 4.70
C THR A 75 -10.03 10.39 5.98
N VAL A 76 -9.23 11.46 6.12
CA VAL A 76 -9.28 12.33 7.30
C VAL A 76 -10.56 13.15 7.33
N GLU A 77 -11.01 13.68 6.18
CA GLU A 77 -12.28 14.41 6.08
C GLU A 77 -13.47 13.55 6.50
N LYS A 78 -13.50 12.30 6.07
CA LYS A 78 -14.62 11.38 6.33
C LYS A 78 -14.62 10.79 7.74
N PHE A 79 -13.45 10.48 8.29
CA PHE A 79 -13.31 9.70 9.53
C PHE A 79 -12.54 10.42 10.65
N GLY A 80 -12.04 11.64 10.39
CA GLY A 80 -11.34 12.46 11.37
C GLY A 80 -9.88 12.06 11.62
N ARG A 81 -9.41 10.91 11.11
CA ARG A 81 -8.06 10.39 11.37
C ARG A 81 -7.64 9.31 10.38
N LEU A 82 -6.34 9.00 10.39
CA LEU A 82 -5.77 7.82 9.74
C LEU A 82 -4.86 7.08 10.73
N ASP A 83 -5.18 5.81 11.03
CA ASP A 83 -4.40 4.97 11.94
C ASP A 83 -3.43 4.03 11.22
N CYS A 84 -3.79 3.56 10.03
CA CYS A 84 -2.99 2.60 9.28
C CYS A 84 -3.01 2.90 7.78
N LEU A 85 -1.83 2.87 7.15
CA LEU A 85 -1.69 2.83 5.69
C LEU A 85 -1.00 1.54 5.28
N PHE A 86 -1.62 0.77 4.37
CA PHE A 86 -0.98 -0.34 3.70
C PHE A 86 -0.70 0.01 2.23
N ASN A 87 0.54 0.36 1.93
CA ASN A 87 1.07 0.54 0.59
C ASN A 87 1.27 -0.83 -0.05
N ASN A 88 0.21 -1.38 -0.64
CA ASN A 88 0.21 -2.73 -1.20
C ASN A 88 0.15 -2.75 -2.73
N ALA A 89 -0.47 -1.75 -3.36
CA ALA A 89 -0.61 -1.71 -4.80
C ALA A 89 0.75 -1.81 -5.52
N GLY A 90 0.77 -2.56 -6.61
CA GLY A 90 1.95 -2.78 -7.42
C GLY A 90 1.66 -3.74 -8.57
N ALA A 91 2.68 -4.03 -9.34
CA ALA A 91 2.65 -5.02 -10.42
C ALA A 91 3.97 -5.79 -10.46
N GLY A 92 3.93 -6.98 -11.04
CA GLY A 92 5.13 -7.73 -11.38
C GLY A 92 5.87 -7.10 -12.54
N ASP A 93 7.10 -7.53 -12.75
CA ASP A 93 7.99 -7.15 -13.84
C ASP A 93 8.80 -8.38 -14.28
N ARG A 94 9.13 -8.46 -15.55
CA ARG A 94 9.92 -9.55 -16.13
C ARG A 94 11.21 -9.05 -16.80
N THR A 95 11.63 -7.81 -16.50
CA THR A 95 12.84 -7.23 -17.09
C THR A 95 14.10 -8.02 -16.72
N THR A 96 15.02 -8.09 -17.67
CA THR A 96 16.40 -8.54 -17.47
C THR A 96 17.35 -7.32 -17.51
N VAL A 97 18.62 -7.50 -17.26
CA VAL A 97 19.60 -6.39 -17.21
C VAL A 97 19.71 -5.61 -18.53
N ASP A 98 19.27 -6.19 -19.63
CA ASP A 98 19.40 -5.69 -21.01
C ASP A 98 18.05 -5.53 -21.75
N SER A 99 16.91 -5.72 -21.07
CA SER A 99 15.59 -5.78 -21.71
C SER A 99 14.64 -4.63 -21.39
N PHE A 100 15.09 -3.53 -20.83
CA PHE A 100 14.25 -2.37 -20.50
C PHE A 100 14.79 -1.09 -21.14
N ASP A 101 13.89 -0.16 -21.39
CA ASP A 101 14.19 1.21 -21.83
C ASP A 101 13.96 2.24 -20.71
N GLU A 102 14.15 3.51 -21.02
CA GLU A 102 13.99 4.61 -20.07
C GLU A 102 12.54 4.75 -19.59
N ASP A 103 11.57 4.57 -20.47
CA ASP A 103 10.14 4.71 -20.14
C ASP A 103 9.69 3.58 -19.22
N GLU A 104 10.11 2.36 -19.48
CA GLU A 104 9.80 1.22 -18.60
C GLU A 104 10.48 1.35 -17.24
N PHE A 105 11.74 1.79 -17.22
CA PHE A 105 12.45 2.10 -15.98
C PHE A 105 11.67 3.15 -15.16
N ALA A 106 11.33 4.29 -15.78
CA ALA A 106 10.60 5.37 -15.13
C ALA A 106 9.23 4.88 -14.60
N ARG A 107 8.49 4.12 -15.40
CA ARG A 107 7.19 3.55 -15.05
C ARG A 107 7.29 2.64 -13.83
N ILE A 108 8.24 1.69 -13.83
CA ILE A 108 8.40 0.73 -12.74
C ILE A 108 8.85 1.41 -11.46
N MET A 109 9.82 2.32 -11.55
CA MET A 109 10.28 3.08 -10.39
C MET A 109 9.18 3.97 -9.81
N ARG A 110 8.39 4.63 -10.66
CA ARG A 110 7.24 5.42 -10.21
C ARG A 110 6.20 4.57 -9.50
N LEU A 111 5.84 3.42 -10.09
CA LEU A 111 4.86 2.50 -9.55
C LEU A 111 5.30 1.87 -8.23
N LEU A 112 6.50 1.31 -8.19
CA LEU A 112 6.92 0.44 -7.10
C LEU A 112 7.69 1.16 -5.99
N VAL A 113 8.32 2.30 -6.30
CA VAL A 113 9.10 3.09 -5.32
C VAL A 113 8.43 4.43 -5.03
N GLY A 114 8.02 5.16 -6.06
CA GLY A 114 7.37 6.46 -5.93
C GLY A 114 6.05 6.38 -5.16
N ALA A 115 5.16 5.46 -5.54
CA ALA A 115 3.86 5.32 -4.89
C ALA A 115 3.95 5.09 -3.37
N PRO A 116 4.72 4.10 -2.86
CA PRO A 116 4.86 3.96 -1.41
C PRO A 116 5.59 5.13 -0.75
N ALA A 117 6.52 5.80 -1.43
CA ALA A 117 7.17 7.01 -0.89
C ALA A 117 6.17 8.14 -0.67
N PHE A 118 5.31 8.41 -1.66
CA PHE A 118 4.23 9.40 -1.53
C PHE A 118 3.18 8.97 -0.49
N GLY A 119 2.86 7.68 -0.43
CA GLY A 119 1.99 7.15 0.61
C GLY A 119 2.54 7.44 2.01
N ILE A 120 3.83 7.18 2.25
CA ILE A 120 4.50 7.52 3.53
C ILE A 120 4.43 9.03 3.78
N LYS A 121 4.78 9.86 2.79
CA LYS A 121 4.78 11.33 2.89
C LYS A 121 3.42 11.85 3.37
N HIS A 122 2.35 11.49 2.66
CA HIS A 122 1.03 12.03 2.94
C HIS A 122 0.38 11.42 4.19
N ALA A 123 0.59 10.13 4.47
CA ALA A 123 0.12 9.54 5.72
C ALA A 123 0.84 10.12 6.94
N ALA A 124 2.17 10.28 6.87
CA ALA A 124 2.94 10.88 7.97
C ALA A 124 2.47 12.31 8.29
N ARG A 125 2.12 13.10 7.27
CA ARG A 125 1.59 14.46 7.45
C ARG A 125 0.39 14.48 8.41
N VAL A 126 -0.58 13.61 8.21
CA VAL A 126 -1.80 13.59 9.02
C VAL A 126 -1.67 12.78 10.31
N MET A 127 -0.82 11.75 10.31
CA MET A 127 -0.58 10.92 11.50
C MET A 127 0.19 11.69 12.59
N LYS A 128 1.09 12.61 12.21
CA LYS A 128 1.80 13.48 13.18
C LYS A 128 0.83 14.27 14.05
N ASP A 129 -0.24 14.77 13.45
CA ASP A 129 -1.23 15.62 14.11
C ASP A 129 -2.28 14.81 14.89
N SER A 130 -2.40 13.50 14.61
CA SER A 130 -3.41 12.62 15.22
C SER A 130 -2.85 11.64 16.28
N GLY A 131 -1.61 11.85 16.73
CA GLY A 131 -1.00 11.05 17.80
C GLY A 131 -0.26 9.80 17.33
N GLY A 132 0.05 9.72 16.05
CA GLY A 132 0.85 8.62 15.48
C GLY A 132 0.04 7.65 14.62
N GLY A 133 0.69 6.55 14.21
CA GLY A 133 0.06 5.58 13.33
C GLY A 133 0.98 4.41 12.94
N SER A 134 0.53 3.62 11.97
CA SER A 134 1.29 2.50 11.43
C SER A 134 1.25 2.50 9.91
N ILE A 135 2.42 2.51 9.29
CA ILE A 135 2.57 2.40 7.84
C ILE A 135 3.21 1.04 7.52
N ILE A 136 2.63 0.32 6.60
CA ILE A 136 3.11 -0.98 6.15
C ILE A 136 3.37 -0.89 4.65
N ASN A 137 4.57 -1.26 4.21
CA ASN A 137 4.93 -1.30 2.80
C ASN A 137 5.04 -2.74 2.32
N ASN A 138 4.43 -3.04 1.18
CA ASN A 138 4.54 -4.34 0.54
C ASN A 138 5.82 -4.38 -0.30
N ALA A 139 6.93 -4.83 0.31
CA ALA A 139 8.17 -5.13 -0.38
C ALA A 139 8.08 -6.49 -1.11
N SER A 140 9.12 -7.30 -1.11
CA SER A 140 9.14 -8.65 -1.69
C SER A 140 10.39 -9.39 -1.24
N ILE A 141 10.32 -10.72 -1.22
CA ILE A 141 11.51 -11.58 -1.13
C ILE A 141 12.52 -11.28 -2.24
N ALA A 142 12.06 -10.82 -3.42
CA ALA A 142 12.89 -10.42 -4.54
C ALA A 142 13.81 -9.21 -4.22
N GLY A 143 13.46 -8.37 -3.24
CA GLY A 143 14.33 -7.31 -2.74
C GLY A 143 15.45 -7.78 -1.83
N HIS A 144 15.47 -9.06 -1.45
CA HIS A 144 16.45 -9.65 -0.52
C HIS A 144 17.21 -10.83 -1.12
N ARG A 145 16.65 -11.52 -2.12
CA ARG A 145 17.20 -12.72 -2.73
C ARG A 145 17.24 -12.60 -4.24
N LEU A 146 18.26 -13.16 -4.84
CA LEU A 146 18.41 -13.23 -6.30
C LEU A 146 17.39 -14.21 -6.92
N ASN A 147 17.07 -14.00 -8.20
CA ASN A 147 16.20 -14.87 -9.00
C ASN A 147 14.78 -15.08 -8.46
N GLN A 148 14.23 -14.06 -7.78
CA GLN A 148 12.86 -14.08 -7.24
C GLN A 148 11.91 -13.09 -7.94
N GLY A 149 12.37 -12.40 -8.99
CA GLY A 149 11.60 -11.42 -9.76
C GLY A 149 12.44 -10.78 -10.85
N GLY A 150 11.82 -9.96 -11.68
CA GLY A 150 12.51 -9.19 -12.73
C GLY A 150 13.57 -8.25 -12.16
N TYR A 151 14.45 -7.79 -13.01
CA TYR A 151 15.60 -6.95 -12.62
C TYR A 151 15.17 -5.64 -11.96
N LEU A 152 14.30 -4.88 -12.63
CA LEU A 152 13.81 -3.61 -12.09
C LEU A 152 12.91 -3.81 -10.86
N TYR A 153 12.05 -4.84 -10.87
CA TYR A 153 11.21 -5.17 -9.73
C TYR A 153 12.03 -5.47 -8.47
N SER A 154 13.07 -6.29 -8.61
CA SER A 154 13.94 -6.66 -7.48
C SER A 154 14.65 -5.45 -6.90
N GLY A 155 15.21 -4.57 -7.77
CA GLY A 155 15.81 -3.32 -7.36
C GLY A 155 14.83 -2.38 -6.67
N ALA A 156 13.63 -2.23 -7.22
CA ALA A 156 12.57 -1.41 -6.63
C ALA A 156 12.12 -1.94 -5.25
N LYS A 157 11.95 -3.25 -5.10
CA LYS A 157 11.55 -3.85 -3.82
C LYS A 157 12.65 -3.78 -2.75
N ALA A 158 13.93 -3.82 -3.15
CA ALA A 158 15.06 -3.53 -2.26
C ALA A 158 15.04 -2.07 -1.80
N ALA A 159 14.79 -1.13 -2.72
CA ALA A 159 14.64 0.29 -2.40
C ALA A 159 13.50 0.52 -1.39
N VAL A 160 12.31 -0.08 -1.60
CA VAL A 160 11.18 0.01 -0.66
C VAL A 160 11.56 -0.51 0.72
N ALA A 161 12.23 -1.66 0.80
CA ALA A 161 12.65 -2.23 2.08
C ALA A 161 13.62 -1.29 2.83
N HIS A 162 14.55 -0.63 2.12
CA HIS A 162 15.48 0.32 2.72
C HIS A 162 14.81 1.64 3.11
N MET A 163 13.99 2.22 2.23
CA MET A 163 13.22 3.44 2.53
C MET A 163 12.29 3.27 3.73
N THR A 164 11.74 2.07 3.92
CA THR A 164 10.94 1.74 5.11
C THR A 164 11.74 1.91 6.40
N ARG A 165 13.01 1.49 6.42
CA ARG A 165 13.89 1.65 7.59
C ARG A 165 14.20 3.12 7.86
N LEU A 166 14.51 3.88 6.82
CA LEU A 166 14.75 5.32 6.94
C LEU A 166 13.52 6.05 7.49
N ALA A 167 12.35 5.80 6.90
CA ALA A 167 11.11 6.40 7.36
C ALA A 167 10.75 5.98 8.80
N GLY A 168 11.03 4.73 9.20
CA GLY A 168 10.83 4.27 10.56
C GLY A 168 11.72 4.98 11.58
N ALA A 169 12.99 5.26 11.21
CA ALA A 169 13.90 6.03 12.05
C ALA A 169 13.46 7.48 12.21
N ASP A 170 13.07 8.14 11.09
CA ASP A 170 12.67 9.55 11.10
C ASP A 170 11.32 9.77 11.81
N LEU A 171 10.35 8.88 11.60
CA LEU A 171 8.98 9.06 12.07
C LEU A 171 8.71 8.49 13.46
N GLY A 172 9.63 7.70 14.00
CA GLY A 172 9.49 7.11 15.35
C GLY A 172 9.28 8.15 16.45
N GLN A 173 9.93 9.32 16.37
CA GLN A 173 9.73 10.44 17.30
C GLN A 173 8.30 11.00 17.30
N HIS A 174 7.53 10.73 16.24
CA HIS A 174 6.11 11.12 16.10
C HIS A 174 5.15 9.98 16.41
N ASN A 175 5.63 8.91 17.04
CA ASN A 175 4.83 7.73 17.34
C ASN A 175 4.25 7.04 16.09
N ILE A 176 4.93 7.18 14.95
CA ILE A 176 4.57 6.53 13.68
C ILE A 176 5.54 5.38 13.43
N ARG A 177 5.03 4.17 13.36
CA ARG A 177 5.80 2.98 13.01
C ARG A 177 5.73 2.74 11.50
N VAL A 178 6.87 2.50 10.88
CA VAL A 178 6.93 2.16 9.45
C VAL A 178 7.63 0.81 9.30
N ASN A 179 6.92 -0.16 8.73
CA ASN A 179 7.41 -1.53 8.55
C ASN A 179 7.18 -2.02 7.13
N ALA A 180 7.89 -3.06 6.73
CA ALA A 180 7.66 -3.75 5.46
C ALA A 180 7.35 -5.22 5.70
N ILE A 181 6.48 -5.77 4.87
CA ILE A 181 6.36 -7.20 4.66
C ILE A 181 7.05 -7.55 3.34
N SER A 182 7.65 -8.74 3.26
CA SER A 182 8.36 -9.21 2.07
C SER A 182 7.83 -10.60 1.67
N PRO A 183 6.64 -10.66 1.04
CA PRO A 183 6.05 -11.92 0.62
C PRO A 183 6.93 -12.67 -0.38
N GLY A 184 6.86 -13.99 -0.34
CA GLY A 184 7.31 -14.86 -1.41
C GLY A 184 6.23 -15.05 -2.47
N ALA A 185 6.15 -16.24 -3.07
CA ALA A 185 5.09 -16.61 -3.99
C ALA A 185 3.75 -16.74 -3.24
N VAL A 186 2.82 -15.84 -3.54
CA VAL A 186 1.45 -15.87 -3.02
C VAL A 186 0.51 -16.04 -4.20
N ALA A 187 -0.39 -17.01 -4.13
CA ALA A 187 -1.37 -17.29 -5.18
C ALA A 187 -2.37 -16.13 -5.33
N THR A 188 -2.04 -15.19 -6.19
CA THR A 188 -2.80 -13.97 -6.48
C THR A 188 -2.84 -13.71 -7.97
N PRO A 189 -3.72 -12.84 -8.50
CA PRO A 189 -3.71 -12.49 -9.93
C PRO A 189 -2.35 -12.02 -10.46
N ILE A 190 -1.54 -11.33 -9.65
CA ILE A 190 -0.18 -10.91 -10.05
C ILE A 190 0.75 -12.10 -10.29
N PHE A 191 0.53 -13.20 -9.60
CA PHE A 191 1.37 -14.40 -9.73
C PHE A 191 1.04 -15.21 -10.99
N TRP A 192 -0.22 -15.18 -11.43
CA TRP A 192 -0.72 -15.95 -12.58
C TRP A 192 -0.76 -15.14 -13.88
N GLY A 193 -0.68 -13.80 -13.83
CA GLY A 193 -0.80 -12.87 -14.94
C GLY A 193 0.49 -12.68 -15.80
#